data_7970bafd3f8b999a96ce4efdaa0ecbd5
#
_entry.id   7970bafd3f8b999a96ce4efdaa0ecbd5
#
_cell.length_a   1.000
_cell.length_b   1.000
_cell.length_c   1.000
_cell.angle_alpha   90.00
_cell.angle_beta   90.00
_cell.angle_gamma   90.00
#
_symmetry.space_group_name_H-M   'P 1'
#
loop_
_entity.id
_entity.type
_entity.pdbx_description
1 polymer ?
#
loop_
_entity_poly.entity_id
_entity_poly.type
_entity_poly.pdbx_seq_one_letter_code
_entity_poly.pdbx_strand_id
1 'polypeptide(L)'
;MERELDALPASYVGLLSDAAGTPTVLASSKRHGKRLTVKLLQPVVIPAGSVAQLWALPKDGSAAFPIGVVPGTGSATVVLADTSEKLFFNVSRLAVSIEAAPAKAGDKPSRDFVLSGHCVKLW
;
A
#
# COMPACT_ATOMS: atom_id res chain seq x y z
N MET A 1 -25.34 10.55 7.94
CA MET A 1 -24.71 10.15 9.06
C MET A 1 -23.66 9.13 8.80
N GLU A 2 -23.78 7.92 9.25
CA GLU A 2 -22.74 6.94 9.00
C GLU A 2 -22.39 6.81 7.55
N ARG A 3 -23.39 6.82 6.69
CA ARG A 3 -23.15 6.73 5.28
C ARG A 3 -22.33 7.86 4.73
N GLU A 4 -22.53 9.05 5.26
CA GLU A 4 -21.75 10.19 4.82
C GLU A 4 -20.30 10.05 5.20
N LEU A 5 -20.05 9.53 6.40
CA LEU A 5 -18.68 9.29 6.84
C LEU A 5 -18.02 8.23 5.97
N ASP A 6 -18.75 7.16 5.65
CA ASP A 6 -18.20 6.10 4.81
C ASP A 6 -18.02 6.55 3.38
N ALA A 7 -18.85 7.51 2.94
CA ALA A 7 -18.80 8.03 1.59
C ALA A 7 -17.79 9.15 1.40
N LEU A 8 -17.18 9.65 2.48
CA LEU A 8 -16.17 10.69 2.36
C LEU A 8 -14.98 10.16 1.54
N PRO A 9 -14.47 11.00 0.63
CA PRO A 9 -13.35 10.56 -0.18
C PRO A 9 -12.13 10.23 0.68
N ALA A 10 -11.36 9.28 0.25
CA ALA A 10 -10.09 8.98 0.88
C ALA A 10 -9.16 10.18 0.75
N SER A 11 -8.26 10.36 1.71
CA SER A 11 -7.28 11.44 1.68
C SER A 11 -6.02 11.05 0.94
N TYR A 12 -5.64 9.80 1.00
CA TYR A 12 -4.52 9.23 0.26
C TYR A 12 -5.00 8.05 -0.55
N VAL A 13 -4.57 8.00 -1.80
CA VAL A 13 -4.95 6.92 -2.72
C VAL A 13 -3.71 6.50 -3.50
N GLY A 14 -3.51 5.20 -3.60
CA GLY A 14 -2.48 4.62 -4.46
C GLY A 14 -3.10 3.57 -5.36
N LEU A 15 -2.84 3.68 -6.66
CA LEU A 15 -3.24 2.66 -7.63
C LEU A 15 -1.97 2.00 -8.13
N LEU A 16 -1.78 0.74 -7.77
CA LEU A 16 -0.58 0.00 -8.12
C LEU A 16 -0.86 -0.87 -9.33
N SER A 17 0.02 -0.80 -10.32
CA SER A 17 -0.09 -1.54 -11.56
C SER A 17 1.09 -2.49 -11.72
N ASP A 18 0.90 -3.53 -12.52
CA ASP A 18 1.97 -4.46 -12.85
C ASP A 18 2.87 -3.88 -13.98
N ALA A 19 3.86 -4.64 -14.40
CA ALA A 19 4.81 -4.19 -15.42
C ALA A 19 4.14 -3.88 -16.77
N ALA A 20 3.00 -4.47 -17.04
CA ALA A 20 2.24 -4.22 -18.27
C ALA A 20 1.32 -3.00 -18.14
N GLY A 21 1.26 -2.37 -16.97
CA GLY A 21 0.41 -1.22 -16.72
C GLY A 21 -1.01 -1.58 -16.31
N THR A 22 -1.30 -2.83 -16.01
CA THR A 22 -2.63 -3.26 -15.57
C THR A 22 -2.86 -2.88 -14.11
N PRO A 23 -3.89 -2.07 -13.80
CA PRO A 23 -4.21 -1.74 -12.41
C PRO A 23 -4.56 -3.00 -11.62
N THR A 24 -3.89 -3.21 -10.52
CA THR A 24 -3.99 -4.45 -9.76
C THR A 24 -4.41 -4.25 -8.31
N VAL A 25 -3.89 -3.21 -7.65
CA VAL A 25 -4.20 -2.94 -6.24
C VAL A 25 -4.60 -1.49 -6.08
N LEU A 26 -5.72 -1.28 -5.39
CA LEU A 26 -6.15 0.05 -4.98
C LEU A 26 -5.98 0.16 -3.47
N ALA A 27 -5.18 1.12 -3.04
CA ALA A 27 -4.97 1.39 -1.62
C ALA A 27 -5.51 2.77 -1.29
N SER A 28 -6.19 2.91 -0.16
CA SER A 28 -6.76 4.19 0.25
C SER A 28 -6.78 4.32 1.76
N SER A 29 -6.63 5.55 2.23
CA SER A 29 -6.69 5.83 3.67
C SER A 29 -7.20 7.24 3.90
N LYS A 30 -7.70 7.49 5.11
CA LYS A 30 -8.15 8.82 5.54
C LYS A 30 -7.00 9.52 6.24
N ARG A 31 -6.96 10.85 6.11
CA ARG A 31 -5.85 11.67 6.61
C ARG A 31 -5.43 11.37 8.04
N HIS A 32 -6.38 11.32 8.95
CA HIS A 32 -6.11 11.10 10.37
C HIS A 32 -6.33 9.67 10.82
N GLY A 33 -6.64 8.77 9.89
CA GLY A 33 -6.86 7.36 10.20
C GLY A 33 -5.55 6.59 10.28
N LYS A 34 -5.59 5.48 10.99
CA LYS A 34 -4.46 4.56 11.13
C LYS A 34 -4.72 3.25 10.41
N ARG A 35 -5.54 3.29 9.37
CA ARG A 35 -5.88 2.10 8.58
C ARG A 35 -5.78 2.41 7.11
N LEU A 36 -5.22 1.46 6.39
CA LEU A 36 -5.14 1.49 4.94
C LEU A 36 -6.04 0.38 4.41
N THR A 37 -7.00 0.74 3.57
CA THR A 37 -7.84 -0.24 2.89
C THR A 37 -7.18 -0.63 1.59
N VAL A 38 -7.02 -1.92 1.37
CA VAL A 38 -6.40 -2.46 0.17
C VAL A 38 -7.43 -3.31 -0.55
N LYS A 39 -7.64 -3.03 -1.83
CA LYS A 39 -8.56 -3.79 -2.66
C LYS A 39 -7.84 -4.34 -3.87
N LEU A 40 -7.96 -5.64 -4.11
CA LEU A 40 -7.38 -6.28 -5.28
C LEU A 40 -8.36 -6.16 -6.45
N LEU A 41 -7.91 -5.49 -7.51
CA LEU A 41 -8.67 -5.38 -8.75
C LEU A 41 -8.44 -6.57 -9.66
N GLN A 42 -7.27 -7.20 -9.50
CA GLN A 42 -6.88 -8.41 -10.19
C GLN A 42 -6.19 -9.32 -9.18
N PRO A 43 -6.30 -10.63 -9.33
CA PRO A 43 -5.59 -11.54 -8.44
C PRO A 43 -4.07 -11.38 -8.57
N VAL A 44 -3.37 -11.50 -7.45
CA VAL A 44 -1.92 -11.53 -7.41
C VAL A 44 -1.48 -12.92 -6.98
N VAL A 45 -0.61 -13.54 -7.76
CA VAL A 45 -0.09 -14.86 -7.42
C VAL A 45 0.96 -14.72 -6.34
N ILE A 46 0.69 -15.31 -5.17
CA ILE A 46 1.63 -15.32 -4.07
C ILE A 46 2.08 -16.75 -3.85
N PRO A 47 3.36 -17.07 -4.11
CA PRO A 47 3.86 -18.43 -3.92
C PRO A 47 3.67 -18.91 -2.49
N ALA A 48 3.49 -20.20 -2.31
CA ALA A 48 3.39 -20.80 -0.98
C ALA A 48 4.63 -20.45 -0.16
N GLY A 49 4.41 -20.06 1.11
CA GLY A 49 5.50 -19.64 1.99
C GLY A 49 5.99 -18.23 1.77
N SER A 50 5.33 -17.47 0.90
CA SER A 50 5.69 -16.06 0.61
C SER A 50 4.55 -15.13 0.97
N VAL A 51 4.84 -13.84 1.03
CA VAL A 51 3.85 -12.79 1.27
C VAL A 51 4.04 -11.68 0.24
N ALA A 52 2.96 -10.96 -0.05
CA ALA A 52 3.02 -9.76 -0.86
C ALA A 52 3.20 -8.58 0.11
N GLN A 53 4.39 -8.02 0.16
CA GLN A 53 4.74 -6.94 1.09
C GLN A 53 4.55 -5.59 0.42
N LEU A 54 3.75 -4.73 1.06
CA LEU A 54 3.53 -3.36 0.62
C LEU A 54 4.58 -2.45 1.24
N TRP A 55 5.17 -1.60 0.38
CA TRP A 55 6.22 -0.64 0.77
C TRP A 55 5.82 0.77 0.38
N ALA A 56 6.32 1.73 1.14
CA ALA A 56 6.21 3.15 0.80
C ALA A 56 7.57 3.68 0.37
N LEU A 57 7.58 4.45 -0.71
CA LEU A 57 8.81 5.03 -1.27
C LEU A 57 8.76 6.55 -1.06
N PRO A 58 9.64 7.09 -0.20
CA PRO A 58 9.68 8.54 0.06
C PRO A 58 10.09 9.37 -1.16
N LYS A 59 9.60 10.62 -1.21
CA LYS A 59 9.90 11.56 -2.29
C LYS A 59 11.37 11.95 -2.35
N ASP A 60 12.01 12.00 -1.21
CA ASP A 60 13.39 12.47 -1.10
C ASP A 60 14.44 11.40 -1.41
N GLY A 61 14.00 10.23 -1.83
CA GLY A 61 14.91 9.13 -2.14
C GLY A 61 15.39 8.35 -0.92
N SER A 62 14.85 8.62 0.26
CA SER A 62 15.15 7.82 1.45
C SER A 62 14.72 6.37 1.23
N ALA A 63 15.22 5.47 2.07
CA ALA A 63 14.93 4.06 1.95
C ALA A 63 13.43 3.78 2.04
N ALA A 64 12.96 2.85 1.22
CA ALA A 64 11.59 2.36 1.31
C ALA A 64 11.34 1.77 2.71
N PHE A 65 10.12 1.93 3.21
CA PHE A 65 9.77 1.36 4.50
C PHE A 65 8.51 0.50 4.38
N PRO A 66 8.38 -0.56 5.18
CA PRO A 66 7.25 -1.48 5.07
C PRO A 66 5.97 -0.87 5.63
N ILE A 67 4.87 -1.16 4.96
CA ILE A 67 3.53 -0.73 5.39
C ILE A 67 2.75 -1.93 5.96
N GLY A 68 2.73 -3.04 5.23
CA GLY A 68 2.01 -4.22 5.65
C GLY A 68 1.92 -5.26 4.55
N VAL A 69 1.22 -6.33 4.83
CA VAL A 69 1.04 -7.44 3.89
C VAL A 69 -0.31 -7.29 3.21
N VAL A 70 -0.34 -7.50 1.90
CA VAL A 70 -1.59 -7.46 1.13
C VAL A 70 -2.00 -8.86 0.70
N PRO A 71 -3.33 -9.12 0.60
CA PRO A 71 -3.79 -10.43 0.14
C PRO A 71 -3.61 -10.61 -1.36
N GLY A 72 -3.75 -11.83 -1.83
CA GLY A 72 -3.71 -12.12 -3.27
C GLY A 72 -5.02 -11.83 -3.98
N THR A 73 -6.14 -11.77 -3.25
CA THR A 73 -7.47 -11.49 -3.80
C THR A 73 -8.32 -10.78 -2.76
N GLY A 74 -9.40 -10.17 -3.21
CA GLY A 74 -10.39 -9.55 -2.33
C GLY A 74 -9.93 -8.22 -1.79
N SER A 75 -10.17 -7.99 -0.52
CA SER A 75 -9.78 -6.75 0.15
C SER A 75 -9.35 -7.03 1.58
N ALA A 76 -8.57 -6.09 2.13
CA ALA A 76 -8.10 -6.20 3.50
C ALA A 76 -7.85 -4.82 4.07
N THR A 77 -7.77 -4.73 5.38
CA THR A 77 -7.40 -3.52 6.08
C THR A 77 -6.04 -3.74 6.72
N VAL A 78 -5.12 -2.84 6.43
CA VAL A 78 -3.78 -2.84 7.03
C VAL A 78 -3.76 -1.81 8.14
N VAL A 79 -3.36 -2.24 9.34
CA VAL A 79 -3.22 -1.31 10.47
C VAL A 79 -1.88 -0.60 10.33
N LEU A 80 -1.91 0.73 10.35
CA LEU A 80 -0.72 1.55 10.17
C LEU A 80 -0.05 1.84 11.52
N ALA A 81 1.27 2.05 11.49
CA ALA A 81 2.04 2.37 12.69
C ALA A 81 1.73 3.78 13.23
N ASP A 82 1.25 4.67 12.36
CA ASP A 82 0.87 6.04 12.72
C ASP A 82 -0.25 6.49 11.80
N THR A 83 -0.70 7.74 11.94
CA THR A 83 -1.75 8.26 11.05
C THR A 83 -1.25 8.30 9.61
N SER A 84 -2.19 8.21 8.69
CA SER A 84 -1.86 8.26 7.26
C SER A 84 -1.12 9.54 6.91
N GLU A 85 -1.52 10.68 7.49
CA GLU A 85 -0.84 11.94 7.23
C GLU A 85 0.64 11.88 7.60
N LYS A 86 0.96 11.34 8.76
CA LYS A 86 2.36 11.25 9.21
C LYS A 86 3.17 10.26 8.39
N LEU A 87 2.56 9.14 8.00
CA LEU A 87 3.25 8.12 7.23
C LEU A 87 3.45 8.51 5.77
N PHE A 88 2.44 9.13 5.16
CA PHE A 88 2.42 9.32 3.71
C PHE A 88 2.70 10.73 3.22
N PHE A 89 2.89 11.70 4.10
CA PHE A 89 3.08 13.09 3.65
C PHE A 89 4.31 13.25 2.75
N ASN A 90 5.32 12.42 2.93
CA ASN A 90 6.55 12.46 2.14
C ASN A 90 6.71 11.22 1.26
N VAL A 91 5.61 10.54 0.95
CA VAL A 91 5.64 9.33 0.12
C VAL A 91 5.14 9.68 -1.27
N SER A 92 5.94 9.33 -2.28
CA SER A 92 5.57 9.56 -3.68
C SER A 92 4.96 8.32 -4.32
N ARG A 93 5.36 7.13 -3.90
CA ARG A 93 4.93 5.89 -4.53
C ARG A 93 4.72 4.79 -3.48
N LEU A 94 3.85 3.86 -3.84
CA LEU A 94 3.70 2.59 -3.13
C LEU A 94 4.13 1.48 -4.06
N ALA A 95 4.61 0.39 -3.50
CA ALA A 95 5.07 -0.75 -4.30
C ALA A 95 4.88 -2.04 -3.53
N VAL A 96 4.84 -3.15 -4.25
CA VAL A 96 4.69 -4.49 -3.68
C VAL A 96 5.81 -5.37 -4.17
N SER A 97 6.44 -6.11 -3.26
CA SER A 97 7.38 -7.18 -3.60
C SER A 97 6.94 -8.48 -2.93
N ILE A 98 7.36 -9.59 -3.50
CA ILE A 98 7.06 -10.91 -2.94
C ILE A 98 8.23 -11.29 -2.03
N GLU A 99 7.97 -11.39 -0.74
CA GLU A 99 8.99 -11.63 0.28
C GLU A 99 8.76 -12.98 0.97
N ALA A 100 9.79 -13.51 1.57
CA ALA A 100 9.71 -14.79 2.29
C ALA A 100 8.92 -14.67 3.61
N ALA A 101 8.83 -13.47 4.15
CA ALA A 101 8.13 -13.21 5.42
C ALA A 101 7.72 -11.74 5.47
N PRO A 102 6.74 -11.38 6.32
CA PRO A 102 6.39 -9.97 6.52
C PRO A 102 7.60 -9.16 6.97
N ALA A 103 7.75 -7.96 6.39
CA ALA A 103 8.86 -7.08 6.73
C ALA A 103 8.61 -6.37 8.06
N LYS A 104 9.69 -6.14 8.78
CA LYS A 104 9.69 -5.40 10.05
C LYS A 104 10.27 -4.01 9.84
N ALA A 105 10.06 -3.14 10.81
CA ALA A 105 10.65 -1.80 10.77
C ALA A 105 12.17 -1.90 10.55
N GLY A 106 12.66 -1.13 9.60
CA GLY A 106 14.07 -1.15 9.23
C GLY A 106 14.44 -2.13 8.13
N ASP A 107 13.55 -3.07 7.81
CA ASP A 107 13.80 -4.00 6.70
C ASP A 107 13.68 -3.26 5.36
N LYS A 108 14.36 -3.80 4.36
CA LYS A 108 14.34 -3.28 2.99
C LYS A 108 13.81 -4.36 2.05
N PRO A 109 13.25 -3.96 0.89
CA PRO A 109 12.83 -4.94 -0.10
C PRO A 109 14.01 -5.80 -0.52
N SER A 110 13.81 -7.12 -0.53
CA SER A 110 14.86 -8.06 -0.93
C SER A 110 14.74 -8.47 -2.39
N ARG A 111 13.66 -8.07 -3.06
CA ARG A 111 13.39 -8.44 -4.45
C ARG A 111 12.80 -7.25 -5.20
N ASP A 112 12.76 -7.36 -6.51
CA ASP A 112 12.16 -6.33 -7.35
C ASP A 112 10.67 -6.20 -7.07
N PHE A 113 10.16 -4.99 -7.28
CA PHE A 113 8.74 -4.75 -7.12
C PHE A 113 7.96 -5.36 -8.30
N VAL A 114 6.89 -6.07 -7.95
CA VAL A 114 5.99 -6.63 -8.96
C VAL A 114 4.84 -5.68 -9.28
N LEU A 115 4.53 -4.77 -8.34
CA LEU A 115 3.51 -3.75 -8.51
C LEU A 115 4.06 -2.42 -8.01
N SER A 116 3.65 -1.32 -8.64
CA SER A 116 3.98 0.01 -8.14
C SER A 116 3.00 1.05 -8.67
N GLY A 117 2.89 2.16 -7.97
CA GLY A 117 2.05 3.27 -8.38
C GLY A 117 2.26 4.49 -7.51
N HIS A 118 1.76 5.63 -7.97
CA HIS A 118 1.88 6.87 -7.23
C HIS A 118 0.96 6.88 -6.02
N CYS A 119 1.43 7.49 -4.94
CA CYS A 119 0.61 7.80 -3.78
C CYS A 119 0.15 9.24 -3.91
N VAL A 120 -1.15 9.43 -4.05
CA VAL A 120 -1.74 10.73 -4.33
C VAL A 120 -2.45 11.26 -3.09
N LYS A 121 -2.17 12.52 -2.78
CA LYS A 121 -2.83 13.24 -1.71
C LYS A 121 -4.01 13.99 -2.30
N LEU A 122 -5.19 13.80 -1.73
CA LEU A 122 -6.44 14.33 -2.30
C LEU A 122 -7.01 15.55 -1.56
N TRP A 123 -6.23 16.23 -0.75
CA TRP A 123 -6.68 17.49 -0.13
C TRP A 123 -5.74 18.64 -0.36
#